data_2d66d9439ba00d25bbef9b64fc2e4a1c
#
_entry.id   2d66d9439ba00d25bbef9b64fc2e4a1c
#
_cell.length_a   1.000
_cell.length_b   1.000
_cell.length_c   1.000
_cell.angle_alpha   90.00
_cell.angle_beta   90.00
_cell.angle_gamma   90.00
#
_symmetry.space_group_name_H-M   'P 1'
#
loop_
_entity.id
_entity.type
_entity.pdbx_description
1 polymer ?
#
loop_
_entity_poly.entity_id
_entity_poly.type
_entity_poly.pdbx_seq_one_letter_code
_entity_poly.pdbx_strand_id
1 'polypeptide(L)'
;EPAPKGAIPEDFTAPTQPTSALSFSPPPLRERDMWGITIFDQLMCRIDFNRLNYEGRYTPPSLKGTIVYPGNFGTFNWGSIAVDPQRQVMFGMPTYLAFTSRLVPRADIPPKGEGEKASEQGLNRNEGAPYGVVMGPFLGKLKVPCQAPPWGYVAGADLTTGQIAWKHRNGTVRPTAGPAPVRNAVT
;
A
#
# COMPACT_ATOMS: atom_id res chain seq x y z
N GLU A 1 5.13 18.85 -7.79
CA GLU A 1 4.90 18.57 -6.36
C GLU A 1 6.24 18.68 -5.62
N PRO A 2 6.35 19.45 -4.53
CA PRO A 2 7.60 19.55 -3.79
C PRO A 2 7.94 18.20 -3.14
N ALA A 3 9.24 17.91 -3.02
CA ALA A 3 9.68 16.71 -2.32
C ALA A 3 9.19 16.73 -0.86
N PRO A 4 8.57 15.66 -0.36
CA PRO A 4 8.11 15.59 1.02
C PRO A 4 9.26 15.64 2.03
N LYS A 5 8.97 16.01 3.26
CA LYS A 5 9.94 15.97 4.35
C LYS A 5 10.46 14.55 4.54
N GLY A 6 11.78 14.42 4.71
CA GLY A 6 12.42 13.12 4.92
C GLY A 6 12.85 12.39 3.66
N ALA A 7 12.64 12.97 2.48
CA ALA A 7 13.31 12.51 1.26
C ALA A 7 14.83 12.63 1.42
N ILE A 8 15.57 11.70 0.81
CA ILE A 8 17.03 11.81 0.72
C ILE A 8 17.43 12.91 -0.27
N PRO A 9 18.63 13.54 -0.13
CA PRO A 9 19.03 14.65 -1.01
C PRO A 9 19.05 14.30 -2.49
N GLU A 10 19.26 13.03 -2.82
CA GLU A 10 19.34 12.51 -4.20
C GLU A 10 17.95 12.19 -4.78
N ASP A 11 16.88 12.32 -4.01
CA ASP A 11 15.52 12.01 -4.47
C ASP A 11 14.90 13.23 -5.16
N PHE A 12 14.66 13.09 -6.46
CA PHE A 12 14.07 14.14 -7.29
C PHE A 12 12.63 13.78 -7.61
N THR A 13 11.69 14.54 -7.07
CA THR A 13 10.27 14.41 -7.39
C THR A 13 9.93 15.25 -8.61
N ALA A 14 9.25 14.66 -9.59
CA ALA A 14 8.72 15.42 -10.71
C ALA A 14 7.76 16.51 -10.20
N PRO A 15 7.83 17.75 -10.73
CA PRO A 15 6.99 18.86 -10.26
C PRO A 15 5.50 18.64 -10.52
N THR A 16 5.18 17.78 -11.47
CA THR A 16 3.79 17.40 -11.82
C THR A 16 3.65 15.89 -11.89
N GLN A 17 2.49 15.40 -11.46
CA GLN A 17 2.13 13.98 -11.53
C GLN A 17 0.90 13.83 -12.42
N PRO A 18 0.87 12.86 -13.37
CA PRO A 18 -0.31 12.61 -14.18
C PRO A 18 -1.44 12.11 -13.30
N THR A 19 -2.64 12.65 -13.51
CA THR A 19 -3.86 12.22 -12.83
C THR A 19 -4.95 11.91 -13.84
N SER A 20 -5.86 11.01 -13.48
CA SER A 20 -7.07 10.68 -14.26
C SER A 20 -8.31 11.03 -13.44
N ALA A 21 -9.39 11.47 -14.13
CA ALA A 21 -10.68 11.66 -13.50
C ALA A 21 -11.22 10.33 -12.93
N LEU A 22 -11.06 9.24 -13.69
CA LEU A 22 -11.32 7.90 -13.18
C LEU A 22 -10.12 7.42 -12.34
N SER A 23 -10.35 7.20 -11.06
CA SER A 23 -9.33 6.70 -10.14
C SER A 23 -9.88 5.65 -9.20
N PHE A 24 -9.18 4.52 -9.09
CA PHE A 24 -9.43 3.48 -8.10
C PHE A 24 -8.53 3.64 -6.87
N SER A 25 -7.76 4.69 -6.79
CA SER A 25 -6.89 4.92 -5.65
C SER A 25 -7.69 5.13 -4.38
N PRO A 26 -7.31 4.48 -3.27
CA PRO A 26 -7.95 4.72 -1.99
C PRO A 26 -7.62 6.13 -1.47
N PRO A 27 -8.45 6.68 -0.57
CA PRO A 27 -8.10 7.90 0.14
C PRO A 27 -6.83 7.69 0.97
N PRO A 28 -6.05 8.75 1.23
CA PRO A 28 -4.88 8.65 2.10
C PRO A 28 -5.23 8.09 3.47
N LEU A 29 -4.33 7.24 4.00
CA LEU A 29 -4.47 6.70 5.36
C LEU A 29 -4.30 7.82 6.40
N ARG A 30 -4.93 7.64 7.54
CA ARG A 30 -4.78 8.49 8.73
C ARG A 30 -4.55 7.60 9.94
N GLU A 31 -3.97 8.11 11.00
CA GLU A 31 -3.79 7.37 12.24
C GLU A 31 -5.09 6.72 12.76
N ARG A 32 -6.21 7.46 12.67
CA ARG A 32 -7.54 6.96 13.08
C ARG A 32 -8.05 5.76 12.27
N ASP A 33 -7.51 5.56 11.07
CA ASP A 33 -7.89 4.46 10.18
C ASP A 33 -7.10 3.17 10.49
N MET A 34 -6.17 3.25 11.45
CA MET A 34 -5.42 2.09 11.89
C MET A 34 -6.31 1.10 12.63
N TRP A 35 -6.09 -0.17 12.31
CA TRP A 35 -6.89 -1.29 12.76
C TRP A 35 -6.01 -2.38 13.36
N GLY A 36 -6.61 -3.26 14.15
CA GLY A 36 -5.99 -4.45 14.71
C GLY A 36 -7.05 -5.42 15.20
N ILE A 37 -6.72 -6.70 15.34
CA ILE A 37 -7.64 -7.73 15.83
C ILE A 37 -8.05 -7.43 17.29
N THR A 38 -7.14 -6.85 18.07
CA THR A 38 -7.39 -6.41 19.44
C THR A 38 -7.13 -4.93 19.58
N ILE A 39 -7.64 -4.32 20.65
CA ILE A 39 -7.36 -2.91 20.97
C ILE A 39 -5.86 -2.64 21.18
N PHE A 40 -5.12 -3.61 21.70
CA PHE A 40 -3.65 -3.49 21.87
C PHE A 40 -2.94 -3.54 20.53
N ASP A 41 -3.35 -4.45 19.63
CA ASP A 41 -2.78 -4.52 18.28
C ASP A 41 -3.08 -3.25 17.49
N GLN A 42 -4.31 -2.72 17.59
CA GLN A 42 -4.68 -1.43 17.01
C GLN A 42 -3.84 -0.28 17.57
N LEU A 43 -3.63 -0.23 18.88
CA LEU A 43 -2.78 0.79 19.50
C LEU A 43 -1.34 0.72 18.96
N MET A 44 -0.79 -0.48 18.84
CA MET A 44 0.55 -0.67 18.27
C MET A 44 0.61 -0.21 16.81
N CYS A 45 -0.42 -0.51 16.01
CA CYS A 45 -0.51 -0.03 14.62
C CYS A 45 -0.56 1.51 14.54
N ARG A 46 -1.24 2.20 15.45
CA ARG A 46 -1.24 3.66 15.55
C ARG A 46 0.13 4.22 15.91
N ILE A 47 0.79 3.61 16.88
CA ILE A 47 2.15 3.99 17.27
C ILE A 47 3.11 3.81 16.11
N ASP A 48 3.05 2.67 15.41
CA ASP A 48 3.93 2.38 14.29
C ASP A 48 3.62 3.30 13.09
N PHE A 49 2.34 3.66 12.85
CA PHE A 49 1.97 4.67 11.84
C PHE A 49 2.65 6.01 12.10
N ASN A 50 2.64 6.51 13.34
CA ASN A 50 3.25 7.79 13.71
C ASN A 50 4.79 7.75 13.73
N ARG A 51 5.37 6.57 13.81
CA ARG A 51 6.83 6.38 13.71
C ARG A 51 7.36 6.43 12.30
N LEU A 52 6.53 6.17 11.31
CA LEU A 52 6.87 6.12 9.90
C LEU A 52 6.57 7.46 9.22
N ASN A 53 7.21 7.71 8.09
CA ASN A 53 6.86 8.86 7.25
C ASN A 53 5.64 8.51 6.41
N TYR A 54 4.65 9.42 6.38
CA TYR A 54 3.52 9.31 5.48
C TYR A 54 2.86 10.68 5.27
N GLU A 55 2.97 11.20 4.06
CA GLU A 55 2.40 12.48 3.62
C GLU A 55 1.45 12.28 2.42
N GLY A 56 1.03 11.05 2.19
CA GLY A 56 0.17 10.67 1.08
C GLY A 56 0.85 9.72 0.09
N ARG A 57 0.26 9.59 -1.08
CA ARG A 57 0.62 8.58 -2.10
C ARG A 57 2.07 8.64 -2.56
N TYR A 58 2.61 9.82 -2.69
CA TYR A 58 3.94 10.06 -3.27
C TYR A 58 5.01 10.29 -2.21
N THR A 59 4.79 9.86 -0.96
CA THR A 59 5.81 9.92 0.08
C THR A 59 6.97 8.98 -0.29
N PRO A 60 8.18 9.51 -0.52
CA PRO A 60 9.30 8.69 -0.94
C PRO A 60 9.81 7.79 0.19
N PRO A 61 10.46 6.67 -0.12
CA PRO A 61 11.17 5.86 0.85
C PRO A 61 12.21 6.69 1.63
N SER A 62 12.40 6.40 2.91
CA SER A 62 13.29 7.13 3.78
C SER A 62 14.10 6.22 4.68
N LEU A 63 15.16 6.74 5.31
CA LEU A 63 15.97 6.01 6.31
C LEU A 63 15.16 5.69 7.57
N LYS A 64 14.22 6.55 7.93
CA LYS A 64 13.29 6.33 9.04
C LYS A 64 12.30 5.21 8.76
N GLY A 65 11.94 5.02 7.50
CA GLY A 65 10.86 4.17 7.02
C GLY A 65 9.63 4.97 6.63
N THR A 66 8.96 4.49 5.60
CA THR A 66 7.83 5.17 4.95
C THR A 66 6.70 4.18 4.75
N ILE A 67 5.45 4.63 4.95
CA ILE A 67 4.27 3.87 4.56
C ILE A 67 4.00 4.14 3.08
N VAL A 68 3.87 3.07 2.30
CA VAL A 68 3.49 3.08 0.88
C VAL A 68 2.06 2.60 0.78
N TYR A 69 1.15 3.47 0.30
CA TYR A 69 -0.27 3.12 0.19
C TYR A 69 -0.92 3.71 -1.07
N PRO A 70 -1.49 2.89 -1.94
CA PRO A 70 -1.42 1.42 -1.97
C PRO A 70 0.03 0.91 -2.00
N GLY A 71 0.23 -0.30 -1.49
CA GLY A 71 1.57 -0.89 -1.36
C GLY A 71 2.25 -1.18 -2.69
N ASN A 72 3.36 -1.91 -2.65
CA ASN A 72 4.24 -2.14 -3.81
C ASN A 72 3.54 -2.80 -5.00
N PHE A 73 2.46 -3.53 -4.77
CA PHE A 73 1.63 -4.10 -5.85
C PHE A 73 0.77 -3.05 -6.56
N GLY A 74 0.71 -1.81 -6.04
CA GLY A 74 -0.17 -0.77 -6.56
C GLY A 74 -1.64 -1.07 -6.33
N THR A 75 -2.50 -0.23 -6.88
CA THR A 75 -3.96 -0.50 -6.93
C THR A 75 -4.25 -1.65 -7.89
N PHE A 76 -3.57 -1.69 -9.03
CA PHE A 76 -3.60 -2.77 -10.00
C PHE A 76 -2.19 -3.30 -10.22
N ASN A 77 -2.07 -4.61 -10.36
CA ASN A 77 -0.84 -5.28 -10.74
C ASN A 77 -1.01 -5.90 -12.14
N TRP A 78 -0.13 -6.78 -12.53
CA TRP A 78 -0.05 -7.41 -13.84
C TRP A 78 -1.41 -7.92 -14.34
N GLY A 79 -1.90 -7.36 -15.45
CA GLY A 79 -3.13 -7.81 -16.11
C GLY A 79 -4.42 -7.66 -15.30
N SER A 80 -4.45 -6.83 -14.26
CA SER A 80 -5.58 -6.69 -13.35
C SER A 80 -6.77 -5.91 -13.89
N ILE A 81 -6.76 -5.52 -15.16
CA ILE A 81 -7.89 -4.87 -15.82
C ILE A 81 -8.28 -5.59 -17.11
N ALA A 82 -9.57 -5.67 -17.36
CA ALA A 82 -10.15 -6.13 -18.62
C ALA A 82 -11.12 -5.06 -19.14
N VAL A 83 -11.20 -4.93 -20.45
CA VAL A 83 -12.08 -3.93 -21.08
C VAL A 83 -13.02 -4.62 -22.05
N ASP A 84 -14.31 -4.32 -21.94
CA ASP A 84 -15.31 -4.60 -22.94
C ASP A 84 -15.51 -3.34 -23.81
N PRO A 85 -14.93 -3.28 -25.01
CA PRO A 85 -15.00 -2.09 -25.85
C PRO A 85 -16.38 -1.87 -26.45
N GLN A 86 -17.21 -2.92 -26.54
CA GLN A 86 -18.57 -2.79 -27.09
C GLN A 86 -19.52 -2.16 -26.08
N ARG A 87 -19.38 -2.54 -24.80
CA ARG A 87 -20.19 -1.98 -23.71
C ARG A 87 -19.53 -0.77 -23.05
N GLN A 88 -18.31 -0.42 -23.45
CA GLN A 88 -17.53 0.66 -22.85
C GLN A 88 -17.37 0.50 -21.32
N VAL A 89 -17.08 -0.72 -20.89
CA VAL A 89 -16.92 -1.05 -19.47
C VAL A 89 -15.51 -1.59 -19.20
N MET A 90 -14.89 -1.10 -18.15
CA MET A 90 -13.63 -1.64 -17.61
C MET A 90 -13.91 -2.42 -16.33
N PHE A 91 -13.28 -3.57 -16.19
CA PHE A 91 -13.31 -4.39 -14.98
C PHE A 91 -11.92 -4.46 -14.38
N GLY A 92 -11.85 -4.44 -13.05
CA GLY A 92 -10.57 -4.57 -12.36
C GLY A 92 -10.72 -5.06 -10.92
N MET A 93 -9.59 -5.48 -10.35
CA MET A 93 -9.49 -5.93 -8.96
C MET A 93 -8.52 -5.03 -8.19
N PRO A 94 -8.94 -3.82 -7.79
CA PRO A 94 -8.09 -2.93 -7.04
C PRO A 94 -7.73 -3.49 -5.67
N THR A 95 -6.43 -3.47 -5.35
CA THR A 95 -5.86 -3.90 -4.07
C THR A 95 -5.46 -2.69 -3.24
N TYR A 96 -5.82 -2.69 -1.97
CA TYR A 96 -5.61 -1.59 -1.03
C TYR A 96 -4.83 -2.05 0.21
N LEU A 97 -3.75 -2.77 0.01
CA LEU A 97 -2.88 -3.20 1.10
C LEU A 97 -1.76 -2.17 1.29
N ALA A 98 -1.54 -1.74 2.53
CA ALA A 98 -0.43 -0.87 2.87
C ALA A 98 0.87 -1.66 3.06
N PHE A 99 1.98 -1.08 2.63
CA PHE A 99 3.34 -1.59 2.82
C PHE A 99 4.18 -0.59 3.58
N THR A 100 5.33 -1.05 4.05
CA THR A 100 6.40 -0.21 4.56
C THR A 100 7.62 -0.34 3.67
N SER A 101 8.36 0.74 3.50
CA SER A 101 9.62 0.77 2.77
C SER A 101 10.64 1.59 3.56
N ARG A 102 11.84 1.04 3.80
CA ARG A 102 12.91 1.72 4.53
C ARG A 102 14.22 1.58 3.77
N LEU A 103 14.86 2.70 3.53
CA LEU A 103 16.19 2.73 2.95
C LEU A 103 17.24 2.26 3.97
N VAL A 104 18.21 1.52 3.48
CA VAL A 104 19.37 1.04 4.26
C VAL A 104 20.63 1.50 3.54
N PRO A 105 21.48 2.34 4.16
CA PRO A 105 22.73 2.76 3.55
C PRO A 105 23.58 1.55 3.13
N ARG A 106 24.29 1.68 2.03
CA ARG A 106 25.13 0.58 1.49
C ARG A 106 26.09 0.00 2.54
N ALA A 107 26.68 0.86 3.38
CA ALA A 107 27.60 0.45 4.42
C ALA A 107 26.97 -0.44 5.50
N ASP A 108 25.65 -0.32 5.70
CA ASP A 108 24.91 -1.05 6.74
C ASP A 108 24.29 -2.36 6.22
N ILE A 109 24.46 -2.65 4.93
CA ILE A 109 23.93 -3.88 4.34
C ILE A 109 24.90 -5.03 4.65
N PRO A 110 24.45 -6.09 5.38
CA PRO A 110 25.31 -7.21 5.70
C PRO A 110 25.78 -7.94 4.42
N PRO A 111 26.90 -8.66 4.45
CA PRO A 111 27.35 -9.50 3.33
C PRO A 111 26.24 -10.46 2.88
N LYS A 112 26.23 -10.80 1.59
CA LYS A 112 25.27 -11.77 1.05
C LYS A 112 25.55 -13.16 1.61
N GLY A 113 24.53 -13.79 2.21
CA GLY A 113 24.62 -15.18 2.68
C GLY A 113 24.59 -16.18 1.51
N GLU A 114 25.23 -17.35 1.68
CA GLU A 114 25.11 -18.43 0.71
C GLU A 114 23.64 -18.84 0.56
N GLY A 115 23.17 -18.95 -0.68
CA GLY A 115 21.78 -19.34 -0.99
C GLY A 115 20.72 -18.26 -0.78
N GLU A 116 21.10 -17.03 -0.43
CA GLU A 116 20.15 -15.92 -0.30
C GLU A 116 19.52 -15.61 -1.67
N LYS A 117 18.19 -15.79 -1.74
CA LYS A 117 17.39 -15.47 -2.93
C LYS A 117 16.89 -14.04 -2.85
N ALA A 118 16.78 -13.39 -4.02
CA ALA A 118 16.06 -12.13 -4.11
C ALA A 118 14.61 -12.32 -3.66
N SER A 119 14.09 -11.42 -2.85
CA SER A 119 12.73 -11.45 -2.34
C SER A 119 12.10 -10.08 -2.52
N GLU A 120 10.84 -10.05 -2.94
CA GLU A 120 10.05 -8.81 -2.98
C GLU A 120 9.71 -8.30 -1.57
N GLN A 121 9.89 -9.13 -0.55
CA GLN A 121 9.71 -8.78 0.85
C GLN A 121 11.02 -8.98 1.61
N GLY A 122 11.30 -8.10 2.56
CA GLY A 122 12.54 -8.09 3.30
C GLY A 122 13.59 -7.19 2.65
N LEU A 123 14.87 -7.55 2.79
CA LEU A 123 15.97 -6.73 2.30
C LEU A 123 16.25 -6.98 0.81
N ASN A 124 16.01 -5.96 0.01
CA ASN A 124 16.49 -5.85 -1.37
C ASN A 124 17.80 -5.07 -1.38
N ARG A 125 18.84 -5.71 -1.83
CA ARG A 125 20.21 -5.17 -1.73
C ARG A 125 20.48 -4.04 -2.72
N ASN A 126 19.78 -3.98 -3.85
CA ASN A 126 19.98 -3.01 -4.92
C ASN A 126 21.48 -2.82 -5.24
N GLU A 127 22.15 -3.89 -5.64
CA GLU A 127 23.59 -3.84 -5.86
C GLU A 127 23.97 -2.75 -6.87
N GLY A 128 25.01 -1.97 -6.55
CA GLY A 128 25.42 -0.80 -7.33
C GLY A 128 24.74 0.51 -6.94
N ALA A 129 23.63 0.47 -6.19
CA ALA A 129 22.98 1.68 -5.70
C ALA A 129 23.52 2.08 -4.31
N PRO A 130 23.41 3.36 -3.91
CA PRO A 130 23.84 3.84 -2.59
C PRO A 130 23.04 3.26 -1.42
N TYR A 131 21.83 2.77 -1.70
CA TYR A 131 20.92 2.21 -0.71
C TYR A 131 20.35 0.86 -1.13
N GLY A 132 20.22 -0.04 -0.16
CA GLY A 132 19.28 -1.15 -0.22
C GLY A 132 17.92 -0.72 0.31
N VAL A 133 16.91 -1.58 0.16
CA VAL A 133 15.53 -1.32 0.61
C VAL A 133 15.02 -2.50 1.40
N VAL A 134 14.53 -2.25 2.61
CA VAL A 134 13.71 -3.23 3.36
C VAL A 134 12.26 -2.88 3.16
N MET A 135 11.48 -3.81 2.61
CA MET A 135 10.06 -3.59 2.38
C MET A 135 9.22 -4.82 2.70
N GLY A 136 7.95 -4.58 3.00
CA GLY A 136 6.98 -5.61 3.32
C GLY A 136 5.63 -5.02 3.66
N PRO A 137 4.59 -5.86 3.83
CA PRO A 137 3.28 -5.38 4.21
C PRO A 137 3.31 -4.71 5.60
N PHE A 138 2.50 -3.67 5.76
CA PHE A 138 2.37 -2.96 7.03
C PHE A 138 1.47 -3.76 7.97
N LEU A 139 2.09 -4.58 8.80
CA LEU A 139 1.43 -5.53 9.70
C LEU A 139 1.60 -5.14 11.16
N GLY A 140 0.54 -5.40 11.94
CA GLY A 140 0.58 -5.36 13.40
C GLY A 140 1.39 -6.52 14.01
N LYS A 141 1.44 -6.56 15.33
CA LYS A 141 2.18 -7.61 16.07
C LYS A 141 1.58 -9.00 15.85
N LEU A 142 0.30 -9.08 15.59
CA LEU A 142 -0.42 -10.33 15.27
C LEU A 142 -0.34 -10.72 13.79
N LYS A 143 0.51 -10.06 12.99
CA LYS A 143 0.74 -10.33 11.56
C LYS A 143 -0.51 -10.14 10.69
N VAL A 144 -1.39 -9.24 11.08
CA VAL A 144 -2.51 -8.76 10.27
C VAL A 144 -2.26 -7.32 9.79
N PRO A 145 -2.82 -6.92 8.65
CA PRO A 145 -2.65 -5.55 8.17
C PRO A 145 -3.13 -4.51 9.20
N CYS A 146 -2.33 -3.47 9.39
CA CYS A 146 -2.65 -2.36 10.28
C CYS A 146 -3.79 -1.46 9.78
N GLN A 147 -4.31 -1.70 8.61
CA GLN A 147 -5.49 -1.01 8.08
C GLN A 147 -6.71 -1.91 8.11
N ALA A 148 -7.88 -1.30 8.31
CA ALA A 148 -9.14 -2.04 8.32
C ALA A 148 -9.44 -2.69 6.95
N PRO A 149 -9.98 -3.92 6.91
CA PRO A 149 -10.51 -4.48 5.68
C PRO A 149 -11.70 -3.65 5.15
N PRO A 150 -12.03 -3.75 3.85
CA PRO A 150 -11.54 -4.71 2.88
C PRO A 150 -10.21 -4.25 2.22
N TRP A 151 -9.34 -5.21 1.94
CA TRP A 151 -8.03 -4.96 1.31
C TRP A 151 -8.04 -5.10 -0.20
N GLY A 152 -9.17 -5.43 -0.78
CA GLY A 152 -9.37 -5.54 -2.21
C GLY A 152 -10.84 -5.53 -2.60
N TYR A 153 -11.05 -5.28 -3.88
CA TYR A 153 -12.38 -5.22 -4.47
C TYR A 153 -12.38 -5.87 -5.85
N VAL A 154 -13.56 -6.21 -6.34
CA VAL A 154 -13.85 -6.35 -7.76
C VAL A 154 -14.68 -5.14 -8.15
N ALA A 155 -14.33 -4.47 -9.22
CA ALA A 155 -14.96 -3.21 -9.60
C ALA A 155 -15.19 -3.12 -11.10
N GLY A 156 -16.25 -2.43 -11.48
CA GLY A 156 -16.53 -2.05 -12.85
C GLY A 156 -16.59 -0.53 -12.97
N ALA A 157 -16.03 0.00 -14.06
CA ALA A 157 -16.11 1.42 -14.40
C ALA A 157 -16.72 1.60 -15.78
N ASP A 158 -17.59 2.59 -15.89
CA ASP A 158 -18.16 3.06 -17.15
C ASP A 158 -17.16 4.01 -17.81
N LEU A 159 -16.64 3.63 -18.98
CA LEU A 159 -15.66 4.40 -19.71
C LEU A 159 -16.30 5.60 -20.47
N THR A 160 -17.62 5.60 -20.64
CA THR A 160 -18.33 6.74 -21.29
C THR A 160 -18.46 7.90 -20.33
N THR A 161 -18.68 7.61 -19.05
CA THR A 161 -18.82 8.63 -18.00
C THR A 161 -17.52 8.86 -17.21
N GLY A 162 -16.56 7.92 -17.28
CA GLY A 162 -15.33 7.98 -16.49
C GLY A 162 -15.59 7.75 -15.00
N GLN A 163 -16.63 7.01 -14.62
CA GLN A 163 -17.00 6.79 -13.23
C GLN A 163 -17.03 5.30 -12.86
N ILE A 164 -16.77 5.02 -11.58
CA ILE A 164 -16.93 3.67 -11.03
C ILE A 164 -18.42 3.36 -10.94
N ALA A 165 -18.89 2.42 -11.75
CA ALA A 165 -20.28 2.01 -11.80
C ALA A 165 -20.66 1.14 -10.58
N TRP A 166 -19.74 0.27 -10.14
CA TRP A 166 -19.91 -0.60 -8.97
C TRP A 166 -18.58 -1.06 -8.42
N LYS A 167 -18.60 -1.43 -7.14
CA LYS A 167 -17.45 -1.96 -6.42
C LYS A 167 -17.89 -2.93 -5.32
N HIS A 168 -17.49 -4.20 -5.43
CA HIS A 168 -17.77 -5.25 -4.46
C HIS A 168 -16.49 -5.69 -3.74
N ARG A 169 -16.59 -6.00 -2.47
CA ARG A 169 -15.47 -6.52 -1.67
C ARG A 169 -14.99 -7.84 -2.25
N ASN A 170 -13.69 -7.95 -2.47
CA ASN A 170 -13.06 -9.17 -2.94
C ASN A 170 -12.42 -9.90 -1.76
N GLY A 171 -12.86 -11.16 -1.56
CA GLY A 171 -12.42 -11.97 -0.45
C GLY A 171 -13.09 -11.64 0.89
N THR A 172 -13.17 -12.64 1.73
CA THR A 172 -13.57 -12.49 3.13
C THR A 172 -12.50 -13.14 3.99
N VAL A 173 -11.90 -12.39 4.89
CA VAL A 173 -11.26 -13.01 6.03
C VAL A 173 -12.42 -13.45 6.93
N ARG A 174 -12.83 -14.71 6.84
CA ARG A 174 -13.67 -15.28 7.91
C ARG A 174 -12.77 -15.33 9.13
N PRO A 175 -13.09 -14.58 10.20
CA PRO A 175 -12.34 -14.76 11.44
C PRO A 175 -12.61 -16.18 11.91
N THR A 176 -11.58 -16.99 11.99
CA THR A 176 -11.64 -18.31 12.60
C THR A 176 -11.89 -18.21 14.11
N ALA A 177 -11.88 -17.03 14.69
CA ALA A 177 -12.39 -16.69 16.02
C ALA A 177 -12.30 -15.17 16.23
N GLY A 178 -13.43 -14.48 16.32
CA GLY A 178 -13.49 -13.06 16.69
C GLY A 178 -14.86 -12.44 16.40
N PRO A 179 -15.30 -11.40 17.13
CA PRO A 179 -16.60 -10.78 16.91
C PRO A 179 -16.72 -10.22 15.50
N ALA A 180 -17.91 -10.35 14.92
CA ALA A 180 -18.23 -9.90 13.58
C ALA A 180 -17.85 -8.42 13.38
N PRO A 181 -17.20 -8.04 12.27
CA PRO A 181 -16.92 -6.65 11.99
C PRO A 181 -18.24 -5.88 11.86
N VAL A 182 -18.30 -4.74 12.51
CA VAL A 182 -19.43 -3.79 12.44
C VAL A 182 -19.74 -3.53 10.97
N ARG A 183 -20.96 -3.83 10.56
CA ARG A 183 -21.49 -3.51 9.24
C ARG A 183 -21.62 -1.98 9.15
N ASN A 184 -20.66 -1.33 8.54
CA ASN A 184 -20.92 0.00 8.02
C ASN A 184 -21.68 -0.19 6.70
N ALA A 185 -23.00 -0.07 6.75
CA ALA A 185 -23.82 0.14 5.59
C ALA A 185 -23.41 1.48 4.98
N VAL A 186 -22.84 1.42 3.80
CA VAL A 186 -22.79 2.58 2.90
C VAL A 186 -23.83 2.29 1.85
N THR A 187 -24.97 2.97 1.98
CA THR A 187 -25.96 3.16 0.94
C THR A 187 -25.34 3.92 -0.23
#